data_ef338cd30a711188b995cdd410ef9150
#
_entry.id   ef338cd30a711188b995cdd410ef9150
#
_cell.length_a   1.000
_cell.length_b   1.000
_cell.length_c   1.000
_cell.angle_alpha   90.00
_cell.angle_beta   90.00
_cell.angle_gamma   90.00
#
_symmetry.space_group_name_H-M   'P 1'
#
loop_
_entity.id
_entity.type
_entity.pdbx_description
1 polymer ?
#
loop_
_entity_poly.entity_id
_entity_poly.type
_entity_poly.pdbx_seq_one_letter_code
_entity_poly.pdbx_strand_id
1 'polypeptide(L)'
;RQFNAGMAEVIKYGIIKDQNFFNWIIKDHKKIKAQDPKSIIKIIKKSCEIKAKIVSLDEKEKNIRALLNLGHTFGHAIENNLGYGKWLHGEAIACGFLIASSVAIKNKTMDISEYNKIENLLKLFNLPTRFPKNLNIKKLFDTMLLDKKVINNKVTFVLPRNIGGAYTTNKISKKIVMDSLKEHVE
;
A
#
# COMPACT_ATOMS: atom_id res chain seq x y z
N ARG A 1 -17.88 -5.34 1.54
CA ARG A 1 -16.52 -5.58 2.04
C ARG A 1 -15.54 -5.92 0.92
N GLN A 2 -15.87 -6.88 0.02
CA GLN A 2 -15.02 -7.28 -1.12
C GLN A 2 -14.73 -6.11 -2.06
N PHE A 3 -15.72 -5.32 -2.42
CA PHE A 3 -15.56 -4.14 -3.26
C PHE A 3 -14.58 -3.12 -2.62
N ASN A 4 -14.77 -2.82 -1.35
CA ASN A 4 -13.88 -1.90 -0.62
C ASN A 4 -12.44 -2.43 -0.55
N ALA A 5 -12.27 -3.73 -0.28
CA ALA A 5 -10.94 -4.36 -0.31
C ALA A 5 -10.29 -4.23 -1.70
N GLY A 6 -11.03 -4.43 -2.78
CA GLY A 6 -10.56 -4.22 -4.15
C GLY A 6 -10.12 -2.77 -4.42
N MET A 7 -10.74 -1.79 -3.75
CA MET A 7 -10.36 -0.38 -3.87
C MET A 7 -8.95 -0.08 -3.35
N ALA A 8 -8.40 -0.87 -2.44
CA ALA A 8 -7.00 -0.71 -2.03
C ALA A 8 -6.06 -0.82 -3.24
N GLU A 9 -6.26 -1.82 -4.12
CA GLU A 9 -5.46 -1.99 -5.33
C GLU A 9 -5.64 -0.83 -6.32
N VAL A 10 -6.86 -0.28 -6.42
CA VAL A 10 -7.13 0.90 -7.25
C VAL A 10 -6.40 2.14 -6.71
N ILE A 11 -6.50 2.38 -5.40
CA ILE A 11 -5.85 3.50 -4.70
C ILE A 11 -4.32 3.41 -4.86
N LYS A 12 -3.76 2.21 -4.81
CA LYS A 12 -2.34 1.97 -5.05
C LYS A 12 -1.84 2.61 -6.34
N TYR A 13 -2.58 2.48 -7.45
CA TYR A 13 -2.18 3.10 -8.73
C TYR A 13 -2.10 4.62 -8.63
N GLY A 14 -3.01 5.24 -7.90
CA GLY A 14 -2.95 6.67 -7.61
C GLY A 14 -1.71 7.06 -6.83
N ILE A 15 -1.37 6.29 -5.78
CA ILE A 15 -0.20 6.56 -4.93
C ILE A 15 1.11 6.40 -5.71
N ILE A 16 1.25 5.33 -6.51
CA ILE A 16 2.52 5.02 -7.16
C ILE A 16 2.77 5.76 -8.48
N LYS A 17 1.71 6.25 -9.16
CA LYS A 17 1.87 6.71 -10.55
C LYS A 17 1.00 7.87 -10.99
N ASP A 18 -0.20 8.09 -10.44
CA ASP A 18 -1.16 9.05 -11.01
C ASP A 18 -1.90 9.83 -9.90
N GLN A 19 -1.32 10.98 -9.51
CA GLN A 19 -1.91 11.89 -8.52
C GLN A 19 -3.29 12.41 -8.95
N ASN A 20 -3.51 12.64 -10.24
CA ASN A 20 -4.81 13.11 -10.73
C ASN A 20 -5.87 12.03 -10.55
N PHE A 21 -5.51 10.77 -10.78
CA PHE A 21 -6.39 9.64 -10.52
C PHE A 21 -6.70 9.50 -9.03
N PHE A 22 -5.71 9.65 -8.16
CA PHE A 22 -5.90 9.65 -6.71
C PHE A 22 -6.88 10.75 -6.27
N ASN A 23 -6.68 11.99 -6.72
CA ASN A 23 -7.54 13.12 -6.40
C ASN A 23 -8.96 12.92 -6.93
N TRP A 24 -9.10 12.33 -8.12
CA TRP A 24 -10.40 12.00 -8.67
C TRP A 24 -11.13 10.94 -7.81
N ILE A 25 -10.45 9.92 -7.31
CA ILE A 25 -11.06 8.91 -6.42
C ILE A 25 -11.59 9.60 -5.14
N ILE A 26 -10.85 10.54 -4.56
CA ILE A 26 -11.32 11.33 -3.40
C ILE A 26 -12.60 12.08 -3.76
N LYS A 27 -12.60 12.82 -4.87
CA LYS A 27 -13.73 13.66 -5.30
C LYS A 27 -15.00 12.84 -5.55
N ASP A 28 -14.87 11.73 -6.24
CA ASP A 28 -16.00 10.90 -6.68
C ASP A 28 -16.27 9.68 -5.78
N HIS A 29 -15.65 9.59 -4.58
CA HIS A 29 -15.76 8.43 -3.70
C HIS A 29 -17.19 7.98 -3.42
N LYS A 30 -18.16 8.91 -3.29
CA LYS A 30 -19.58 8.57 -3.06
C LYS A 30 -20.17 7.82 -4.25
N LYS A 31 -19.92 8.27 -5.50
CA LYS A 31 -20.36 7.59 -6.72
C LYS A 31 -19.69 6.22 -6.87
N ILE A 32 -18.39 6.15 -6.55
CA ILE A 32 -17.63 4.90 -6.58
C ILE A 32 -18.23 3.89 -5.60
N LYS A 33 -18.50 4.31 -4.34
CA LYS A 33 -19.14 3.44 -3.34
C LYS A 33 -20.55 3.01 -3.73
N ALA A 34 -21.29 3.86 -4.42
CA ALA A 34 -22.59 3.52 -4.98
C ALA A 34 -22.49 2.65 -6.25
N GLN A 35 -21.27 2.29 -6.66
CA GLN A 35 -20.99 1.49 -7.87
C GLN A 35 -21.58 2.09 -9.16
N ASP A 36 -21.57 3.44 -9.26
CA ASP A 36 -22.00 4.13 -10.48
C ASP A 36 -21.24 3.57 -11.70
N PRO A 37 -21.94 3.12 -12.76
CA PRO A 37 -21.33 2.44 -13.90
C PRO A 37 -20.21 3.25 -14.57
N LYS A 38 -20.38 4.56 -14.73
CA LYS A 38 -19.36 5.42 -15.34
C LYS A 38 -18.10 5.50 -14.48
N SER A 39 -18.27 5.59 -13.16
CA SER A 39 -17.16 5.62 -12.21
C SER A 39 -16.42 4.29 -12.18
N ILE A 40 -17.14 3.17 -12.23
CA ILE A 40 -16.54 1.82 -12.27
C ILE A 40 -15.75 1.60 -13.55
N ILE A 41 -16.33 1.93 -14.72
CA ILE A 41 -15.61 1.84 -15.99
C ILE A 41 -14.31 2.66 -15.95
N LYS A 42 -14.36 3.88 -15.40
CA LYS A 42 -13.17 4.74 -15.30
C LYS A 42 -12.11 4.13 -14.38
N ILE A 43 -12.49 3.56 -13.24
CA ILE A 43 -11.57 2.84 -12.34
C ILE A 43 -10.88 1.70 -13.07
N ILE A 44 -11.67 0.82 -13.72
CA ILE A 44 -11.14 -0.35 -14.43
C ILE A 44 -10.16 0.11 -15.51
N LYS A 45 -10.60 1.03 -16.39
CA LYS A 45 -9.78 1.55 -17.48
C LYS A 45 -8.46 2.11 -16.98
N LYS A 46 -8.50 3.04 -16.01
CA LYS A 46 -7.30 3.68 -15.46
C LYS A 46 -6.35 2.69 -14.78
N SER A 47 -6.89 1.75 -14.01
CA SER A 47 -6.08 0.71 -13.36
C SER A 47 -5.37 -0.18 -14.38
N CYS A 48 -6.08 -0.62 -15.43
CA CYS A 48 -5.50 -1.40 -16.51
C CYS A 48 -4.44 -0.62 -17.30
N GLU A 49 -4.70 0.65 -17.63
CA GLU A 49 -3.74 1.51 -18.33
C GLU A 49 -2.44 1.69 -17.56
N ILE A 50 -2.54 2.00 -16.25
CA ILE A 50 -1.35 2.19 -15.40
C ILE A 50 -0.59 0.89 -15.24
N LYS A 51 -1.29 -0.23 -14.97
CA LYS A 51 -0.66 -1.54 -14.83
C LYS A 51 0.03 -1.97 -16.14
N ALA A 52 -0.66 -1.87 -17.27
CA ALA A 52 -0.09 -2.22 -18.57
C ALA A 52 1.16 -1.41 -18.88
N LYS A 53 1.13 -0.08 -18.64
CA LYS A 53 2.29 0.79 -18.84
C LYS A 53 3.47 0.40 -17.96
N ILE A 54 3.25 0.05 -16.69
CA ILE A 54 4.33 -0.37 -15.77
C ILE A 54 4.90 -1.72 -16.23
N VAL A 55 4.05 -2.67 -16.59
CA VAL A 55 4.48 -4.01 -17.04
C VAL A 55 5.23 -3.94 -18.37
N SER A 56 4.77 -3.13 -19.33
CA SER A 56 5.45 -2.98 -20.63
C SER A 56 6.85 -2.35 -20.51
N LEU A 57 7.09 -1.52 -19.49
CA LEU A 57 8.39 -0.92 -19.21
C LEU A 57 9.34 -1.85 -18.46
N ASP A 58 8.83 -2.90 -17.82
CA ASP A 58 9.61 -3.81 -16.99
C ASP A 58 8.94 -5.20 -16.89
N GLU A 59 8.93 -5.93 -18.00
CA GLU A 59 8.30 -7.25 -18.09
C GLU A 59 8.88 -8.25 -17.06
N LYS A 60 10.19 -8.18 -16.80
CA LYS A 60 10.93 -9.13 -15.93
C LYS A 60 10.98 -8.71 -14.45
N GLU A 61 10.24 -7.68 -14.05
CA GLU A 61 10.19 -7.17 -12.65
C GLU A 61 11.57 -6.89 -12.02
N LYS A 62 12.45 -6.27 -12.79
CA LYS A 62 13.79 -5.91 -12.28
C LYS A 62 13.84 -4.53 -11.62
N ASN A 63 12.92 -3.62 -11.96
CA ASN A 63 12.96 -2.21 -11.57
C ASN A 63 11.57 -1.64 -11.24
N ILE A 64 10.95 -0.95 -12.23
CA ILE A 64 9.73 -0.15 -12.03
C ILE A 64 8.51 -1.01 -11.68
N ARG A 65 8.43 -2.25 -12.17
CA ARG A 65 7.32 -3.15 -11.87
C ARG A 65 7.24 -3.50 -10.38
N ALA A 66 8.37 -3.46 -9.67
CA ALA A 66 8.39 -3.66 -8.23
C ALA A 66 7.50 -2.65 -7.47
N LEU A 67 7.24 -1.45 -8.05
CA LEU A 67 6.35 -0.44 -7.45
C LEU A 67 4.92 -0.95 -7.26
N LEU A 68 4.46 -1.92 -8.06
CA LEU A 68 3.15 -2.58 -7.88
C LEU A 68 3.04 -3.31 -6.53
N ASN A 69 4.16 -3.54 -5.85
CA ASN A 69 4.21 -4.16 -4.53
C ASN A 69 4.18 -3.13 -3.37
N LEU A 70 3.80 -1.87 -3.61
CA LEU A 70 3.59 -0.93 -2.51
C LEU A 70 2.62 -1.54 -1.48
N GLY A 71 2.99 -1.46 -0.19
CA GLY A 71 2.21 -2.02 0.92
C GLY A 71 2.30 -3.55 1.08
N HIS A 72 2.71 -4.30 0.07
CA HIS A 72 2.65 -5.78 0.09
C HIS A 72 3.59 -6.40 1.12
N THR A 73 4.78 -5.86 1.33
CA THR A 73 5.72 -6.37 2.35
C THR A 73 5.10 -6.37 3.74
N PHE A 74 4.42 -5.28 4.10
CA PHE A 74 3.73 -5.15 5.39
C PHE A 74 2.38 -5.89 5.39
N GLY A 75 1.60 -5.77 4.32
CA GLY A 75 0.29 -6.40 4.18
C GLY A 75 0.38 -7.93 4.26
N HIS A 76 1.29 -8.57 3.52
CA HIS A 76 1.50 -10.02 3.58
C HIS A 76 1.93 -10.48 4.98
N ALA A 77 2.79 -9.70 5.67
CA ALA A 77 3.14 -10.02 7.05
C ALA A 77 1.92 -9.97 7.97
N ILE A 78 1.03 -8.98 7.80
CA ILE A 78 -0.23 -8.87 8.54
C ILE A 78 -1.15 -10.07 8.22
N GLU A 79 -1.40 -10.39 6.95
CA GLU A 79 -2.22 -11.53 6.52
C GLU A 79 -1.73 -12.84 7.14
N ASN A 80 -0.43 -13.12 6.99
CA ASN A 80 0.17 -14.36 7.48
C ASN A 80 0.05 -14.50 9.01
N ASN A 81 0.16 -13.40 9.76
CA ASN A 81 0.10 -13.44 11.22
C ASN A 81 -1.34 -13.37 11.78
N LEU A 82 -2.29 -12.82 11.03
CA LEU A 82 -3.72 -12.86 11.40
C LEU A 82 -4.31 -14.25 11.18
N GLY A 83 -3.81 -14.99 10.22
CA GLY A 83 -4.39 -16.25 9.73
C GLY A 83 -5.42 -16.04 8.62
N TYR A 84 -5.55 -17.04 7.78
CA TYR A 84 -6.38 -17.01 6.57
C TYR A 84 -7.84 -16.62 6.86
N GLY A 85 -8.40 -15.74 6.02
CA GLY A 85 -9.82 -15.40 6.03
C GLY A 85 -10.26 -14.34 7.07
N LYS A 86 -9.40 -13.91 7.99
CA LYS A 86 -9.74 -12.84 8.95
C LYS A 86 -9.79 -11.48 8.28
N TRP A 87 -8.74 -11.13 7.55
CA TRP A 87 -8.71 -9.94 6.71
C TRP A 87 -8.68 -10.33 5.24
N LEU A 88 -9.32 -9.53 4.40
CA LEU A 88 -9.17 -9.62 2.96
C LEU A 88 -7.81 -9.02 2.55
N HIS A 89 -7.23 -9.50 1.47
CA HIS A 89 -5.94 -9.01 0.95
C HIS A 89 -5.87 -7.48 0.89
N GLY A 90 -6.86 -6.83 0.28
CA GLY A 90 -6.88 -5.37 0.17
C GLY A 90 -6.97 -4.65 1.51
N GLU A 91 -7.55 -5.25 2.55
CA GLU A 91 -7.57 -4.68 3.90
C GLU A 91 -6.16 -4.65 4.50
N ALA A 92 -5.43 -5.74 4.37
CA ALA A 92 -4.04 -5.82 4.84
C ALA A 92 -3.11 -4.90 4.05
N ILE A 93 -3.28 -4.84 2.73
CA ILE A 93 -2.50 -3.95 1.85
C ILE A 93 -2.77 -2.47 2.16
N ALA A 94 -4.02 -2.09 2.46
CA ALA A 94 -4.37 -0.73 2.86
C ALA A 94 -3.60 -0.29 4.13
N CYS A 95 -3.59 -1.13 5.16
CA CYS A 95 -2.77 -0.91 6.35
C CYS A 95 -1.27 -0.83 5.98
N GLY A 96 -0.82 -1.71 5.10
CA GLY A 96 0.54 -1.72 4.58
C GLY A 96 0.96 -0.43 3.86
N PHE A 97 0.04 0.28 3.19
CA PHE A 97 0.34 1.60 2.60
C PHE A 97 0.72 2.62 3.66
N LEU A 98 -0.01 2.65 4.77
CA LEU A 98 0.23 3.61 5.84
C LEU A 98 1.53 3.30 6.59
N ILE A 99 1.83 2.03 6.82
CA ILE A 99 3.12 1.63 7.40
C ILE A 99 4.26 2.04 6.46
N ALA A 100 4.15 1.77 5.14
CA ALA A 100 5.14 2.19 4.16
C ALA A 100 5.31 3.71 4.12
N SER A 101 4.21 4.47 4.24
CA SER A 101 4.23 5.93 4.30
C SER A 101 4.88 6.44 5.59
N SER A 102 4.61 5.83 6.76
CA SER A 102 5.29 6.16 8.03
C SER A 102 6.79 5.90 7.94
N VAL A 103 7.20 4.78 7.32
CA VAL A 103 8.63 4.49 7.04
C VAL A 103 9.23 5.60 6.16
N ALA A 104 8.52 6.03 5.11
CA ALA A 104 8.99 7.10 4.22
C ALA A 104 9.13 8.45 4.94
N ILE A 105 8.20 8.81 5.84
CA ILE A 105 8.27 10.02 6.67
C ILE A 105 9.50 9.96 7.58
N LYS A 106 9.69 8.86 8.31
CA LYS A 106 10.84 8.68 9.20
C LYS A 106 12.17 8.67 8.46
N ASN A 107 12.14 8.24 7.20
CA ASN A 107 13.29 8.29 6.28
C ASN A 107 13.43 9.66 5.58
N LYS A 108 12.60 10.64 5.93
CA LYS A 108 12.61 12.02 5.38
C LYS A 108 12.40 12.09 3.85
N THR A 109 11.61 11.17 3.30
CA THR A 109 11.33 11.09 1.85
C THR A 109 9.88 11.36 1.50
N MET A 110 9.01 11.60 2.50
CA MET A 110 7.60 11.89 2.34
C MET A 110 7.11 12.87 3.42
N ASP A 111 6.21 13.77 3.07
CA ASP A 111 5.59 14.70 4.00
C ASP A 111 4.37 14.07 4.70
N ILE A 112 4.14 14.46 5.96
CA ILE A 112 2.98 14.01 6.75
C ILE A 112 1.64 14.38 6.09
N SER A 113 1.57 15.48 5.35
CA SER A 113 0.36 15.89 4.63
C SER A 113 -0.07 14.87 3.58
N GLU A 114 0.89 14.23 2.90
CA GLU A 114 0.62 13.18 1.91
C GLU A 114 0.12 11.88 2.59
N TYR A 115 0.72 11.52 3.73
CA TYR A 115 0.25 10.43 4.57
C TYR A 115 -1.22 10.64 4.97
N ASN A 116 -1.56 11.83 5.48
CA ASN A 116 -2.92 12.15 5.92
C ASN A 116 -3.94 12.04 4.77
N LYS A 117 -3.58 12.42 3.55
CA LYS A 117 -4.44 12.26 2.36
C LYS A 117 -4.70 10.78 2.06
N ILE A 118 -3.65 9.94 2.14
CA ILE A 118 -3.78 8.49 1.93
C ILE A 118 -4.68 7.89 3.01
N GLU A 119 -4.41 8.19 4.28
CA GLU A 119 -5.21 7.68 5.41
C GLU A 119 -6.68 8.07 5.28
N ASN A 120 -6.96 9.35 4.96
CA ASN A 120 -8.33 9.82 4.77
C ASN A 120 -9.03 9.09 3.62
N LEU A 121 -8.37 8.87 2.49
CA LEU A 121 -8.95 8.14 1.37
C LEU A 121 -9.27 6.69 1.75
N LEU A 122 -8.39 6.01 2.47
CA LEU A 122 -8.63 4.65 2.96
C LEU A 122 -9.85 4.58 3.89
N LYS A 123 -9.98 5.55 4.82
CA LYS A 123 -11.15 5.70 5.71
C LYS A 123 -12.45 5.91 4.94
N LEU A 124 -12.45 6.69 3.83
CA LEU A 124 -13.63 6.88 2.99
C LEU A 124 -14.14 5.57 2.39
N PHE A 125 -13.27 4.59 2.17
CA PHE A 125 -13.63 3.25 1.70
C PHE A 125 -13.75 2.21 2.83
N ASN A 126 -13.80 2.64 4.09
CA ASN A 126 -13.89 1.77 5.26
C ASN A 126 -12.77 0.71 5.29
N LEU A 127 -11.58 1.07 4.80
CA LEU A 127 -10.39 0.20 4.83
C LEU A 127 -9.66 0.40 6.16
N PRO A 128 -9.07 -0.67 6.74
CA PRO A 128 -8.29 -0.56 7.96
C PRO A 128 -7.07 0.34 7.79
N THR A 129 -6.82 1.17 8.80
CA THR A 129 -5.64 2.05 8.88
C THR A 129 -4.65 1.60 9.94
N ARG A 130 -5.08 0.64 10.78
CA ARG A 130 -4.27 0.03 11.85
C ARG A 130 -4.52 -1.45 11.88
N PHE A 131 -3.56 -2.21 12.36
CA PHE A 131 -3.72 -3.66 12.55
C PHE A 131 -4.03 -3.98 14.02
N PRO A 132 -4.70 -5.12 14.30
CA PRO A 132 -5.14 -5.48 15.65
C PRO A 132 -4.00 -5.65 16.65
N LYS A 133 -4.24 -5.24 17.91
CA LYS A 133 -3.29 -5.31 19.04
C LYS A 133 -2.72 -6.69 19.33
N ASN A 134 -3.44 -7.75 18.97
CA ASN A 134 -3.01 -9.13 19.21
C ASN A 134 -1.88 -9.59 18.28
N LEU A 135 -1.46 -8.79 17.29
CA LEU A 135 -0.33 -9.11 16.44
C LEU A 135 1.00 -8.73 17.09
N ASN A 136 1.91 -9.70 17.15
CA ASN A 136 3.24 -9.47 17.68
C ASN A 136 4.13 -8.77 16.63
N ILE A 137 4.58 -7.55 16.95
CA ILE A 137 5.37 -6.70 16.05
C ILE A 137 6.69 -7.37 15.64
N LYS A 138 7.36 -8.08 16.59
CA LYS A 138 8.59 -8.80 16.28
C LYS A 138 8.33 -9.91 15.27
N LYS A 139 7.25 -10.68 15.47
CA LYS A 139 6.84 -11.74 14.54
C LYS A 139 6.47 -11.20 13.17
N LEU A 140 5.79 -10.03 13.10
CA LEU A 140 5.53 -9.33 11.83
C LEU A 140 6.84 -9.00 11.10
N PHE A 141 7.81 -8.44 11.81
CA PHE A 141 9.11 -8.11 11.23
C PHE A 141 9.85 -9.37 10.75
N ASP A 142 9.87 -10.43 11.56
CA ASP A 142 10.51 -11.69 11.18
C ASP A 142 9.85 -12.33 9.95
N THR A 143 8.51 -12.24 9.84
CA THR A 143 7.77 -12.68 8.64
C THR A 143 8.18 -11.90 7.38
N MET A 144 8.42 -10.60 7.49
CA MET A 144 8.91 -9.80 6.35
C MET A 144 10.31 -10.23 5.89
N LEU A 145 11.17 -10.72 6.79
CA LEU A 145 12.49 -11.24 6.44
C LEU A 145 12.44 -12.59 5.69
N LEU A 146 11.34 -13.33 5.82
CA LEU A 146 11.12 -14.60 5.14
C LEU A 146 10.53 -14.44 3.72
N ASP A 147 10.08 -13.24 3.35
CA ASP A 147 9.56 -12.98 2.00
C ASP A 147 10.68 -13.10 0.96
N LYS A 148 10.36 -13.67 -0.21
CA LYS A 148 11.29 -13.97 -1.33
C LYS A 148 12.08 -12.75 -1.88
N LYS A 149 11.76 -11.55 -1.42
CA LYS A 149 12.42 -10.29 -1.80
C LYS A 149 13.66 -9.94 -0.94
N VAL A 150 14.10 -10.87 -0.09
CA VAL A 150 15.30 -10.69 0.73
C VAL A 150 16.54 -11.10 -0.07
N ILE A 151 17.33 -10.13 -0.50
CA ILE A 151 18.65 -10.35 -1.09
C ILE A 151 19.70 -9.98 -0.02
N ASN A 152 20.60 -10.92 0.30
CA ASN A 152 21.65 -10.72 1.30
C ASN A 152 21.11 -10.26 2.68
N ASN A 153 20.04 -10.90 3.17
CA ASN A 153 19.36 -10.55 4.43
C ASN A 153 18.82 -9.11 4.52
N LYS A 154 18.63 -8.43 3.37
CA LYS A 154 18.04 -7.08 3.32
C LYS A 154 16.70 -7.11 2.60
N VAL A 155 15.66 -6.66 3.26
CA VAL A 155 14.33 -6.48 2.67
C VAL A 155 14.36 -5.28 1.74
N THR A 156 13.87 -5.45 0.51
CA THR A 156 13.62 -4.34 -0.40
C THR A 156 12.20 -3.82 -0.18
N PHE A 157 12.09 -2.58 0.26
CA PHE A 157 10.83 -1.89 0.48
C PHE A 157 10.43 -1.07 -0.75
N VAL A 158 9.14 -1.03 -1.02
CA VAL A 158 8.52 -0.04 -1.90
C VAL A 158 7.92 1.04 -1.01
N LEU A 159 8.38 2.27 -1.16
CA LEU A 159 7.97 3.41 -0.35
C LEU A 159 7.43 4.54 -1.23
N PRO A 160 6.36 5.25 -0.83
CA PRO A 160 5.92 6.44 -1.53
C PRO A 160 6.88 7.61 -1.24
N ARG A 161 7.02 8.55 -2.20
CA ARG A 161 7.65 9.86 -1.98
C ARG A 161 6.59 10.93 -1.79
N ASN A 162 5.64 10.91 -2.67
CA ASN A 162 4.45 11.74 -2.72
C ASN A 162 3.35 10.93 -3.42
N ILE A 163 2.12 11.41 -3.38
CA ILE A 163 1.06 10.82 -4.19
C ILE A 163 1.39 11.03 -5.68
N GLY A 164 1.39 9.94 -6.44
CA GLY A 164 1.84 9.88 -7.83
C GLY A 164 3.28 9.43 -8.03
N GLY A 165 4.03 9.13 -6.95
CA GLY A 165 5.42 8.68 -7.03
C GLY A 165 5.83 7.73 -5.91
N ALA A 166 6.55 6.67 -6.28
CA ALA A 166 7.12 5.70 -5.34
C ALA A 166 8.51 5.24 -5.81
N TYR A 167 9.26 4.62 -4.93
CA TYR A 167 10.60 4.11 -5.19
C TYR A 167 10.89 2.84 -4.38
N THR A 168 11.91 2.10 -4.79
CA THR A 168 12.41 0.93 -4.08
C THR A 168 13.68 1.26 -3.30
N THR A 169 13.85 0.67 -2.12
CA THR A 169 15.06 0.82 -1.31
C THR A 169 15.27 -0.36 -0.37
N ASN A 170 16.53 -0.73 -0.14
CA ASN A 170 16.94 -1.70 0.87
C ASN A 170 17.78 -1.06 1.99
N LYS A 171 17.79 0.29 2.07
CA LYS A 171 18.60 1.07 3.01
C LYS A 171 17.80 1.55 4.23
N ILE A 172 16.70 0.90 4.58
CA ILE A 172 15.89 1.26 5.74
C ILE A 172 16.38 0.49 6.97
N SER A 173 16.64 1.21 8.07
CA SER A 173 17.06 0.58 9.33
C SER A 173 15.91 -0.20 9.97
N LYS A 174 16.23 -1.31 10.67
CA LYS A 174 15.27 -2.09 11.45
C LYS A 174 14.50 -1.20 12.44
N LYS A 175 15.17 -0.24 13.07
CA LYS A 175 14.55 0.69 14.02
C LYS A 175 13.39 1.45 13.39
N ILE A 176 13.59 2.07 12.21
CA ILE A 176 12.54 2.81 11.49
C ILE A 176 11.33 1.91 11.20
N VAL A 177 11.57 0.68 10.73
CA VAL A 177 10.49 -0.28 10.43
C VAL A 177 9.72 -0.64 11.69
N MET A 178 10.43 -1.00 12.78
CA MET A 178 9.81 -1.37 14.05
C MET A 178 8.99 -0.23 14.67
N ASP A 179 9.51 1.00 14.61
CA ASP A 179 8.81 2.18 15.12
C ASP A 179 7.56 2.49 14.28
N SER A 180 7.63 2.33 12.94
CA SER A 180 6.47 2.49 12.08
C SER A 180 5.40 1.41 12.32
N LEU A 181 5.79 0.16 12.60
CA LEU A 181 4.85 -0.89 12.97
C LEU A 181 4.13 -0.56 14.29
N LYS A 182 4.87 -0.09 15.32
CA LYS A 182 4.29 0.27 16.63
C LYS A 182 3.21 1.35 16.52
N GLU A 183 3.38 2.32 15.63
CA GLU A 183 2.43 3.42 15.42
C GLU A 183 1.13 2.98 14.74
N HIS A 184 1.11 1.80 14.11
CA HIS A 184 -0.05 1.29 13.38
C HIS A 184 -0.76 0.13 14.09
N VAL A 185 -0.53 -0.03 15.38
CA VAL A 185 -1.34 -0.89 16.27
C VAL A 185 -2.61 -0.14 16.70
N GLU A 186 -3.78 -0.83 16.77
CA GLU A 186 -5.04 -0.30 17.32
C GLU A 186 -4.92 0.16 18.77
#